data_f4d807e9bfb01f4d4dfd25cb4b91e361
#
_entry.id   f4d807e9bfb01f4d4dfd25cb4b91e361
#
_cell.length_a   1.000
_cell.length_b   1.000
_cell.length_c   1.000
_cell.angle_alpha   90.00
_cell.angle_beta   90.00
_cell.angle_gamma   90.00
#
_symmetry.space_group_name_H-M   'P 1'
#
loop_
_entity.id
_entity.type
_entity.pdbx_description
1 polymer ?
#
loop_
_entity_poly.entity_id
_entity_poly.type
_entity_poly.pdbx_seq_one_letter_code
_entity_poly.pdbx_strand_id
1 'polypeptide(L)'
;MSESAPVIEAEPAAASNGADTPSDSDVIVIDELRSTYDRIRAEMAKVIIGQDEVVEQLLICILSRGHALLMGVPGLAKTLMVNSLSKVMSLDFNRIQFTPDLMPSDITGTDILQETSEGRREFEFVKGPIFANIILADEINRTPPKTQSALLEAMQEHHVTVSGRIMPLSEPFFVLATQNPIEQEGTYSLPEAQLDRFMFFIEVEYPNLDEERRIARETTGAATVEITPQVSGAQIMKYQELVERVPVPDHIYDLAVDIVRATRPASDDAPDFCKKLVSWGAGPRAIQYLIRGAKARAVLHGSYLVRQEDLDAVAHPVLRHRIITNFQAQAEGTDSTVIVDKLLDQFRDASA
;
A
#
# COMPACT_ATOMS: atom_id res chain seq x y z
N MET A 1 48.51 -28.69 -17.83
CA MET A 1 47.35 -29.51 -17.46
C MET A 1 46.35 -28.60 -16.87
N SER A 2 45.41 -28.12 -17.71
CA SER A 2 44.32 -27.21 -17.28
C SER A 2 43.04 -28.04 -17.19
N GLU A 3 42.55 -28.19 -16.00
CA GLU A 3 41.28 -28.84 -15.69
C GLU A 3 40.16 -27.82 -15.95
N SER A 4 39.31 -28.11 -16.93
CA SER A 4 38.11 -27.36 -17.23
C SER A 4 36.98 -27.76 -16.27
N ALA A 5 36.39 -26.76 -15.59
CA ALA A 5 35.20 -26.92 -14.78
C ALA A 5 33.97 -27.30 -15.62
N PRO A 6 33.04 -28.12 -15.11
CA PRO A 6 31.84 -28.51 -15.84
C PRO A 6 30.85 -27.38 -15.95
N VAL A 7 30.36 -27.16 -17.19
CA VAL A 7 29.25 -26.28 -17.50
C VAL A 7 27.97 -26.97 -17.01
N ILE A 8 27.29 -26.37 -16.05
CA ILE A 8 25.94 -26.79 -15.64
C ILE A 8 24.97 -26.21 -16.68
N GLU A 9 24.46 -27.06 -17.56
CA GLU A 9 23.32 -26.74 -18.41
C GLU A 9 22.07 -26.55 -17.50
N ALA A 10 21.54 -25.34 -17.46
CA ALA A 10 20.26 -25.08 -16.85
C ALA A 10 19.15 -25.65 -17.74
N GLU A 11 18.41 -26.62 -17.25
CA GLU A 11 17.16 -27.08 -17.88
C GLU A 11 16.20 -25.89 -18.05
N PRO A 12 15.54 -25.74 -19.20
CA PRO A 12 14.53 -24.71 -19.39
C PRO A 12 13.32 -25.05 -18.51
N ALA A 13 12.98 -24.14 -17.60
CA ALA A 13 11.74 -24.20 -16.84
C ALA A 13 10.56 -24.30 -17.84
N ALA A 14 9.79 -25.36 -17.72
CA ALA A 14 8.59 -25.58 -18.51
C ALA A 14 7.61 -24.43 -18.27
N ALA A 15 7.34 -23.64 -19.31
CA ALA A 15 6.28 -22.66 -19.32
C ALA A 15 4.94 -23.41 -19.20
N SER A 16 4.29 -23.31 -18.05
CA SER A 16 2.91 -23.77 -17.88
C SER A 16 1.98 -22.74 -18.52
N ASN A 17 1.72 -22.89 -19.82
CA ASN A 17 0.62 -22.23 -20.50
C ASN A 17 -0.68 -22.94 -20.13
N GLY A 18 -1.41 -22.39 -19.16
CA GLY A 18 -2.77 -22.75 -18.82
C GLY A 18 -3.25 -21.73 -17.84
N ALA A 19 -4.27 -20.94 -18.21
CA ALA A 19 -5.02 -20.19 -17.22
C ALA A 19 -5.65 -21.24 -16.28
N ASP A 20 -5.01 -21.48 -15.12
CA ASP A 20 -5.50 -22.42 -14.13
C ASP A 20 -6.89 -21.98 -13.72
N THR A 21 -7.89 -22.80 -14.06
CA THR A 21 -9.24 -22.62 -13.52
C THR A 21 -9.13 -22.70 -12.00
N PRO A 22 -9.72 -21.76 -11.25
CA PRO A 22 -9.68 -21.79 -9.79
C PRO A 22 -10.20 -23.13 -9.28
N SER A 23 -9.56 -23.67 -8.27
CA SER A 23 -10.04 -24.91 -7.65
C SER A 23 -11.38 -24.64 -6.96
N ASP A 24 -12.22 -25.67 -6.80
CA ASP A 24 -13.50 -25.56 -6.07
C ASP A 24 -13.29 -24.98 -4.65
N SER A 25 -12.13 -25.23 -4.04
CA SER A 25 -11.75 -24.66 -2.75
C SER A 25 -11.47 -23.16 -2.84
N ASP A 26 -10.87 -22.68 -3.92
CA ASP A 26 -10.58 -21.25 -4.10
C ASP A 26 -11.86 -20.45 -4.34
N VAL A 27 -12.82 -21.04 -5.07
CA VAL A 27 -14.16 -20.46 -5.29
C VAL A 27 -14.85 -20.17 -3.95
N ILE A 28 -14.87 -21.16 -3.05
CA ILE A 28 -15.49 -21.02 -1.72
C ILE A 28 -14.79 -19.90 -0.91
N VAL A 29 -13.47 -19.82 -0.98
CA VAL A 29 -12.71 -18.81 -0.24
C VAL A 29 -12.91 -17.40 -0.82
N ILE A 30 -13.10 -17.27 -2.13
CA ILE A 30 -13.44 -15.98 -2.77
C ILE A 30 -14.81 -15.49 -2.33
N ASP A 31 -15.83 -16.38 -2.31
CA ASP A 31 -17.17 -16.04 -1.84
C ASP A 31 -17.15 -15.64 -0.34
N GLU A 32 -16.36 -16.35 0.48
CA GLU A 32 -16.13 -15.99 1.89
C GLU A 32 -15.49 -14.60 2.02
N LEU A 33 -14.46 -14.33 1.22
CA LEU A 33 -13.77 -13.04 1.22
C LEU A 33 -14.70 -11.90 0.81
N ARG A 34 -15.48 -12.07 -0.26
CA ARG A 34 -16.47 -11.08 -0.70
C ARG A 34 -17.47 -10.77 0.41
N SER A 35 -18.05 -11.81 1.02
CA SER A 35 -18.97 -11.63 2.16
C SER A 35 -18.29 -10.92 3.35
N THR A 36 -17.03 -11.21 3.60
CA THR A 36 -16.24 -10.56 4.66
C THR A 36 -15.97 -9.10 4.32
N TYR A 37 -15.66 -8.79 3.06
CA TYR A 37 -15.49 -7.42 2.56
C TYR A 37 -16.75 -6.58 2.79
N ASP A 38 -17.92 -7.10 2.45
CA ASP A 38 -19.20 -6.40 2.68
C ASP A 38 -19.44 -6.13 4.18
N ARG A 39 -19.10 -7.09 5.06
CA ARG A 39 -19.18 -6.89 6.52
C ARG A 39 -18.18 -5.85 7.02
N ILE A 40 -16.93 -5.87 6.52
CA ILE A 40 -15.91 -4.86 6.88
C ILE A 40 -16.39 -3.48 6.48
N ARG A 41 -16.89 -3.30 5.26
CA ARG A 41 -17.42 -2.01 4.79
C ARG A 41 -18.58 -1.53 5.66
N ALA A 42 -19.51 -2.41 6.00
CA ALA A 42 -20.64 -2.07 6.86
C ALA A 42 -20.20 -1.64 8.27
N GLU A 43 -19.19 -2.29 8.85
CA GLU A 43 -18.63 -1.88 10.15
C GLU A 43 -17.88 -0.55 10.06
N MET A 44 -17.08 -0.35 9.01
CA MET A 44 -16.36 0.91 8.79
C MET A 44 -17.32 2.08 8.57
N ALA A 45 -18.42 1.89 7.83
CA ALA A 45 -19.41 2.91 7.55
C ALA A 45 -20.16 3.42 8.79
N LYS A 46 -20.09 2.71 9.93
CA LYS A 46 -20.62 3.18 11.22
C LYS A 46 -19.82 4.36 11.81
N VAL A 47 -18.54 4.46 11.43
CA VAL A 47 -17.59 5.41 12.05
C VAL A 47 -16.99 6.35 11.02
N ILE A 48 -16.80 5.88 9.79
CA ILE A 48 -16.20 6.62 8.69
C ILE A 48 -17.29 6.91 7.66
N ILE A 49 -17.54 8.17 7.41
CA ILE A 49 -18.57 8.64 6.49
C ILE A 49 -17.88 9.19 5.23
N GLY A 50 -18.27 8.69 4.05
CA GLY A 50 -17.88 9.26 2.77
C GLY A 50 -16.45 8.93 2.31
N GLN A 51 -15.83 7.85 2.82
CA GLN A 51 -14.48 7.45 2.44
C GLN A 51 -14.44 5.98 1.96
N ASP A 52 -15.50 5.53 1.30
CA ASP A 52 -15.63 4.12 0.87
C ASP A 52 -14.50 3.68 -0.06
N GLU A 53 -14.10 4.55 -1.00
CA GLU A 53 -13.02 4.28 -1.93
C GLU A 53 -11.66 4.17 -1.22
N VAL A 54 -11.40 5.05 -0.26
CA VAL A 54 -10.17 5.00 0.56
C VAL A 54 -10.11 3.70 1.35
N VAL A 55 -11.22 3.27 1.94
CA VAL A 55 -11.31 1.99 2.67
C VAL A 55 -11.04 0.82 1.72
N GLU A 56 -11.62 0.82 0.52
CA GLU A 56 -11.39 -0.22 -0.49
C GLU A 56 -9.90 -0.26 -0.89
N GLN A 57 -9.29 0.88 -1.20
CA GLN A 57 -7.87 0.96 -1.56
C GLN A 57 -6.96 0.46 -0.43
N LEU A 58 -7.29 0.75 0.83
CA LEU A 58 -6.56 0.21 1.98
C LEU A 58 -6.68 -1.32 2.08
N LEU A 59 -7.87 -1.86 1.87
CA LEU A 59 -8.11 -3.32 1.88
C LEU A 59 -7.36 -4.02 0.74
N ILE A 60 -7.39 -3.46 -0.47
CA ILE A 60 -6.61 -3.95 -1.62
C ILE A 60 -5.12 -3.98 -1.26
N CYS A 61 -4.61 -2.91 -0.65
CA CYS A 61 -3.22 -2.79 -0.27
C CYS A 61 -2.82 -3.86 0.78
N ILE A 62 -3.64 -4.07 1.81
CA ILE A 62 -3.42 -5.09 2.84
C ILE A 62 -3.43 -6.49 2.24
N LEU A 63 -4.41 -6.81 1.40
CA LEU A 63 -4.53 -8.12 0.76
C LEU A 63 -3.41 -8.39 -0.25
N SER A 64 -2.82 -7.34 -0.80
CA SER A 64 -1.65 -7.42 -1.71
C SER A 64 -0.31 -7.45 -0.98
N ARG A 65 -0.29 -7.51 0.36
CA ARG A 65 0.93 -7.35 1.20
C ARG A 65 1.69 -6.07 0.86
N GLY A 66 0.95 -5.00 0.49
CA GLY A 66 1.50 -3.70 0.16
C GLY A 66 1.45 -2.75 1.35
N HIS A 67 2.07 -1.59 1.19
CA HIS A 67 2.02 -0.47 2.14
C HIS A 67 1.44 0.74 1.43
N ALA A 68 0.78 1.64 2.16
CA ALA A 68 0.14 2.81 1.55
C ALA A 68 0.64 4.13 2.15
N LEU A 69 0.65 5.16 1.32
CA LEU A 69 0.89 6.55 1.71
C LEU A 69 -0.41 7.33 1.52
N LEU A 70 -0.93 7.91 2.60
CA LEU A 70 -2.11 8.78 2.57
C LEU A 70 -1.70 10.24 2.47
N MET A 71 -2.19 10.91 1.46
CA MET A 71 -2.11 12.36 1.32
C MET A 71 -3.47 12.97 1.65
N GLY A 72 -3.49 13.95 2.52
CA GLY A 72 -4.73 14.67 2.84
C GLY A 72 -4.52 15.66 3.97
N VAL A 73 -5.34 16.69 3.99
CA VAL A 73 -5.30 17.74 5.01
C VAL A 73 -5.59 17.19 6.42
N PRO A 74 -5.19 17.88 7.47
CA PRO A 74 -5.57 17.52 8.84
C PRO A 74 -7.08 17.52 9.03
N GLY A 75 -7.57 16.67 9.94
CA GLY A 75 -9.00 16.62 10.27
C GLY A 75 -9.86 15.67 9.43
N LEU A 76 -9.32 15.00 8.41
CA LEU A 76 -10.05 14.04 7.57
C LEU A 76 -10.10 12.62 8.17
N ALA A 77 -10.09 12.49 9.47
CA ALA A 77 -10.26 11.23 10.22
C ALA A 77 -9.28 10.10 9.86
N LYS A 78 -8.10 10.39 9.27
CA LYS A 78 -7.10 9.37 8.88
C LYS A 78 -6.74 8.42 10.01
N THR A 79 -6.40 8.95 11.20
CA THR A 79 -6.07 8.14 12.39
C THR A 79 -7.26 7.30 12.86
N LEU A 80 -8.46 7.87 12.84
CA LEU A 80 -9.69 7.16 13.20
C LEU A 80 -9.95 6.00 12.24
N MET A 81 -9.80 6.23 10.94
CA MET A 81 -9.97 5.21 9.89
C MET A 81 -9.04 4.02 10.11
N VAL A 82 -7.75 4.26 10.31
CA VAL A 82 -6.77 3.19 10.50
C VAL A 82 -6.99 2.41 11.80
N ASN A 83 -7.28 3.12 12.90
CA ASN A 83 -7.61 2.48 14.17
C ASN A 83 -8.91 1.67 14.07
N SER A 84 -9.93 2.17 13.37
CA SER A 84 -11.17 1.43 13.13
C SER A 84 -10.93 0.19 12.29
N LEU A 85 -10.13 0.31 11.24
CA LEU A 85 -9.75 -0.81 10.37
C LEU A 85 -9.00 -1.91 11.14
N SER A 86 -8.05 -1.54 12.03
CA SER A 86 -7.35 -2.52 12.86
C SER A 86 -8.29 -3.29 13.79
N LYS A 87 -9.28 -2.61 14.38
CA LYS A 87 -10.29 -3.25 15.23
C LYS A 87 -11.19 -4.21 14.45
N VAL A 88 -11.66 -3.79 13.26
CA VAL A 88 -12.47 -4.65 12.39
C VAL A 88 -11.70 -5.90 11.96
N MET A 89 -10.38 -5.81 11.83
CA MET A 89 -9.48 -6.89 11.42
C MET A 89 -8.88 -7.70 12.59
N SER A 90 -9.19 -7.39 13.84
CA SER A 90 -8.56 -7.99 15.03
C SER A 90 -7.02 -7.97 14.95
N LEU A 91 -6.44 -6.85 14.54
CA LEU A 91 -5.01 -6.65 14.39
C LEU A 91 -4.49 -5.65 15.41
N ASP A 92 -3.27 -5.88 15.89
CA ASP A 92 -2.56 -4.94 16.76
C ASP A 92 -2.22 -3.67 15.99
N PHE A 93 -2.45 -2.52 16.62
CA PHE A 93 -2.26 -1.21 16.03
C PHE A 93 -1.34 -0.34 16.88
N ASN A 94 -0.35 0.29 16.24
CA ASN A 94 0.45 1.34 16.86
C ASN A 94 0.51 2.58 15.95
N ARG A 95 0.50 3.74 16.59
CA ARG A 95 0.73 5.04 15.94
C ARG A 95 2.12 5.55 16.30
N ILE A 96 2.88 5.94 15.28
CA ILE A 96 4.17 6.61 15.43
C ILE A 96 4.00 8.03 14.87
N GLN A 97 4.04 9.03 15.75
CA GLN A 97 4.03 10.42 15.34
C GLN A 97 5.46 10.83 14.96
N PHE A 98 5.68 11.16 13.72
CA PHE A 98 6.97 11.58 13.23
C PHE A 98 7.20 13.06 13.59
N THR A 99 8.21 13.32 14.43
CA THR A 99 8.64 14.63 14.89
C THR A 99 10.10 14.86 14.55
N PRO A 100 10.59 16.09 14.43
CA PRO A 100 11.98 16.37 14.04
C PRO A 100 13.05 15.73 14.93
N ASP A 101 12.72 15.43 16.19
CA ASP A 101 13.58 14.83 17.20
C ASP A 101 13.44 13.31 17.32
N LEU A 102 12.51 12.68 16.59
CA LEU A 102 12.31 11.23 16.61
C LEU A 102 13.55 10.49 16.11
N MET A 103 14.01 9.52 16.89
CA MET A 103 15.18 8.70 16.56
C MET A 103 14.75 7.32 16.01
N PRO A 104 15.59 6.65 15.20
CA PRO A 104 15.33 5.28 14.73
C PRO A 104 15.04 4.29 15.88
N SER A 105 15.74 4.43 17.01
CA SER A 105 15.52 3.59 18.20
C SER A 105 14.14 3.76 18.84
N ASP A 106 13.52 4.92 18.67
CA ASP A 106 12.16 5.17 19.18
C ASP A 106 11.12 4.39 18.35
N ILE A 107 11.46 4.05 17.12
CA ILE A 107 10.64 3.23 16.21
C ILE A 107 10.90 1.73 16.44
N THR A 108 12.17 1.32 16.41
CA THR A 108 12.58 -0.08 16.40
C THR A 108 12.74 -0.68 17.81
N GLY A 109 12.87 0.16 18.84
CA GLY A 109 13.24 -0.27 20.17
C GLY A 109 14.74 -0.23 20.41
N THR A 110 15.12 -0.50 21.65
CA THR A 110 16.51 -0.40 22.11
C THR A 110 16.79 -1.40 23.22
N ASP A 111 18.08 -1.76 23.38
CA ASP A 111 18.53 -2.53 24.55
C ASP A 111 18.71 -1.57 25.74
N ILE A 112 18.08 -1.89 26.86
CA ILE A 112 18.25 -1.18 28.13
C ILE A 112 18.99 -2.07 29.13
N LEU A 113 19.86 -1.49 29.94
CA LEU A 113 20.55 -2.21 31.00
C LEU A 113 19.65 -2.27 32.21
N GLN A 114 19.14 -3.45 32.53
CA GLN A 114 18.32 -3.69 33.72
C GLN A 114 19.07 -4.45 34.77
N GLU A 115 18.76 -4.19 36.04
CA GLU A 115 19.26 -4.95 37.18
C GLU A 115 18.21 -6.02 37.54
N THR A 116 18.64 -7.30 37.40
CA THR A 116 17.79 -8.43 37.76
C THR A 116 17.57 -8.50 39.26
N SER A 117 16.55 -9.24 39.71
CA SER A 117 16.26 -9.49 41.12
C SER A 117 17.45 -10.11 41.88
N GLU A 118 18.46 -10.66 41.17
CA GLU A 118 19.69 -11.23 41.71
C GLU A 118 20.87 -10.24 41.78
N GLY A 119 20.64 -8.95 41.42
CA GLY A 119 21.68 -7.90 41.42
C GLY A 119 22.63 -7.97 40.22
N ARG A 120 22.32 -8.76 39.20
CA ARG A 120 23.09 -8.80 37.93
C ARG A 120 22.56 -7.77 36.97
N ARG A 121 23.44 -7.17 36.19
CA ARG A 121 23.07 -6.25 35.10
C ARG A 121 23.02 -7.03 33.80
N GLU A 122 21.84 -7.03 33.17
CA GLU A 122 21.62 -7.67 31.89
C GLU A 122 20.98 -6.68 30.90
N PHE A 123 21.31 -6.85 29.61
CA PHE A 123 20.63 -6.08 28.58
C PHE A 123 19.30 -6.74 28.24
N GLU A 124 18.22 -5.97 28.39
CA GLU A 124 16.87 -6.35 27.97
C GLU A 124 16.46 -5.52 26.78
N PHE A 125 15.94 -6.19 25.73
CA PHE A 125 15.41 -5.51 24.56
C PHE A 125 13.98 -5.03 24.82
N VAL A 126 13.80 -3.71 24.78
CA VAL A 126 12.49 -3.07 24.82
C VAL A 126 12.01 -2.83 23.40
N LYS A 127 10.93 -3.53 23.02
CA LYS A 127 10.32 -3.41 21.70
C LYS A 127 9.79 -2.00 21.47
N GLY A 128 10.12 -1.43 20.30
CA GLY A 128 9.53 -0.17 19.82
C GLY A 128 8.12 -0.36 19.25
N PRO A 129 7.45 0.73 18.91
CA PRO A 129 6.07 0.70 18.39
C PRO A 129 5.92 -0.01 17.04
N ILE A 130 7.01 -0.28 16.32
CA ILE A 130 6.97 -1.01 15.04
C ILE A 130 6.52 -2.47 15.19
N PHE A 131 6.58 -3.03 16.40
CA PHE A 131 6.15 -4.41 16.68
C PHE A 131 4.63 -4.50 16.87
N ALA A 132 3.89 -4.18 15.82
CA ALA A 132 2.45 -4.40 15.70
C ALA A 132 2.12 -4.81 14.26
N ASN A 133 0.89 -5.21 14.00
CA ASN A 133 0.45 -5.61 12.66
C ASN A 133 0.20 -4.39 11.75
N ILE A 134 -0.42 -3.35 12.29
CA ILE A 134 -0.72 -2.11 11.58
C ILE A 134 0.02 -0.95 12.23
N ILE A 135 0.86 -0.29 11.46
CA ILE A 135 1.61 0.89 11.87
C ILE A 135 1.05 2.11 11.12
N LEU A 136 0.57 3.08 11.88
CA LEU A 136 0.31 4.42 11.35
C LEU A 136 1.54 5.31 11.56
N ALA A 137 2.30 5.54 10.52
CA ALA A 137 3.42 6.48 10.50
C ALA A 137 2.90 7.88 10.16
N ASP A 138 2.51 8.64 11.20
CA ASP A 138 1.83 9.91 11.02
C ASP A 138 2.82 11.04 10.78
N GLU A 139 2.62 11.81 9.70
CA GLU A 139 3.46 12.91 9.25
C GLU A 139 4.93 12.50 8.98
N ILE A 140 5.12 11.42 8.22
CA ILE A 140 6.43 10.81 7.95
C ILE A 140 7.48 11.81 7.42
N ASN A 141 7.03 12.87 6.73
CA ASN A 141 7.89 13.92 6.18
C ASN A 141 8.42 14.92 7.23
N ARG A 142 8.04 14.84 8.52
CA ARG A 142 8.55 15.75 9.58
C ARG A 142 9.87 15.29 10.20
N THR A 143 10.35 14.10 9.90
CA THR A 143 11.60 13.54 10.43
C THR A 143 12.70 13.50 9.39
N PRO A 144 13.99 13.61 9.82
CA PRO A 144 15.13 13.46 8.92
C PRO A 144 15.16 12.09 8.21
N PRO A 145 15.77 12.00 7.01
CA PRO A 145 15.81 10.79 6.20
C PRO A 145 16.33 9.53 6.90
N LYS A 146 17.23 9.68 7.88
CA LYS A 146 17.77 8.56 8.66
C LYS A 146 16.67 7.82 9.45
N THR A 147 15.74 8.55 10.04
CA THR A 147 14.63 7.98 10.81
C THR A 147 13.57 7.40 9.88
N GLN A 148 13.27 8.08 8.76
CA GLN A 148 12.39 7.55 7.72
C GLN A 148 12.92 6.19 7.20
N SER A 149 14.23 6.08 6.98
CA SER A 149 14.86 4.85 6.46
C SER A 149 14.65 3.63 7.37
N ALA A 150 14.58 3.80 8.68
CA ALA A 150 14.33 2.69 9.61
C ALA A 150 12.95 2.04 9.40
N LEU A 151 11.91 2.86 9.18
CA LEU A 151 10.58 2.36 8.83
C LEU A 151 10.55 1.71 7.45
N LEU A 152 11.19 2.36 6.46
CA LEU A 152 11.21 1.87 5.08
C LEU A 152 12.01 0.57 4.90
N GLU A 153 13.02 0.33 5.74
CA GLU A 153 13.73 -0.95 5.82
C GLU A 153 12.80 -2.04 6.36
N ALA A 154 12.11 -1.77 7.47
CA ALA A 154 11.16 -2.70 8.06
C ALA A 154 10.01 -3.09 7.11
N MET A 155 9.55 -2.16 6.27
CA MET A 155 8.55 -2.43 5.23
C MET A 155 9.03 -3.41 4.17
N GLN A 156 10.32 -3.45 3.85
CA GLN A 156 10.87 -4.33 2.82
C GLN A 156 11.33 -5.67 3.35
N GLU A 157 11.98 -5.65 4.52
CA GLU A 157 12.65 -6.82 5.06
C GLU A 157 11.76 -7.63 6.01
N HIS A 158 10.59 -7.08 6.43
CA HIS A 158 9.69 -7.67 7.43
C HIS A 158 10.38 -8.02 8.75
N HIS A 159 11.50 -7.37 9.01
CA HIS A 159 12.24 -7.45 10.28
C HIS A 159 12.97 -6.13 10.55
N VAL A 160 13.44 -5.97 11.76
CA VAL A 160 14.35 -4.88 12.15
C VAL A 160 15.63 -5.44 12.73
N THR A 161 16.74 -4.75 12.53
CA THR A 161 18.05 -5.13 13.09
C THR A 161 18.37 -4.20 14.25
N VAL A 162 18.43 -4.75 15.48
CA VAL A 162 18.79 -4.00 16.68
C VAL A 162 19.97 -4.66 17.35
N SER A 163 21.03 -3.89 17.61
CA SER A 163 22.28 -4.40 18.23
C SER A 163 22.83 -5.67 17.57
N GLY A 164 22.74 -5.76 16.23
CA GLY A 164 23.22 -6.90 15.46
C GLY A 164 22.29 -8.14 15.50
N ARG A 165 21.13 -8.05 16.14
CA ARG A 165 20.12 -9.13 16.17
C ARG A 165 18.97 -8.80 15.22
N ILE A 166 18.56 -9.80 14.43
CA ILE A 166 17.40 -9.73 13.55
C ILE A 166 16.16 -10.05 14.37
N MET A 167 15.22 -9.12 14.37
CA MET A 167 13.95 -9.22 15.10
C MET A 167 12.79 -9.22 14.10
N PRO A 168 12.14 -10.38 13.87
CA PRO A 168 11.02 -10.47 12.92
C PRO A 168 9.83 -9.66 13.39
N LEU A 169 9.09 -9.08 12.44
CA LEU A 169 7.83 -8.39 12.69
C LEU A 169 6.65 -9.38 12.63
N SER A 170 5.53 -9.01 13.25
CA SER A 170 4.32 -9.83 13.25
C SER A 170 3.62 -9.78 11.90
N GLU A 171 3.20 -10.93 11.36
CA GLU A 171 2.40 -11.01 10.14
C GLU A 171 0.89 -11.09 10.48
N PRO A 172 0.01 -10.49 9.66
CA PRO A 172 0.31 -9.60 8.54
C PRO A 172 0.88 -8.27 9.04
N PHE A 173 1.85 -7.71 8.29
CA PHE A 173 2.48 -6.43 8.61
C PHE A 173 2.11 -5.37 7.57
N PHE A 174 1.51 -4.27 8.02
CA PHE A 174 1.05 -3.19 7.16
C PHE A 174 1.45 -1.82 7.71
N VAL A 175 2.07 -1.01 6.87
CA VAL A 175 2.42 0.37 7.18
C VAL A 175 1.54 1.30 6.37
N LEU A 176 0.90 2.21 7.07
CA LEU A 176 0.19 3.33 6.51
C LEU A 176 0.92 4.61 6.93
N ALA A 177 1.59 5.26 6.01
CA ALA A 177 2.21 6.55 6.26
C ALA A 177 1.25 7.69 5.89
N THR A 178 1.34 8.83 6.57
CA THR A 178 0.60 10.04 6.20
C THR A 178 1.54 11.17 5.86
N GLN A 179 1.10 12.02 4.93
CA GLN A 179 1.70 13.32 4.65
C GLN A 179 0.63 14.41 4.66
N ASN A 180 1.02 15.58 5.14
CA ASN A 180 0.18 16.76 5.10
C ASN A 180 0.64 17.68 3.96
N PRO A 181 -0.18 17.93 2.93
CA PRO A 181 0.22 18.75 1.79
C PRO A 181 0.37 20.23 2.11
N ILE A 182 -0.22 20.70 3.22
CA ILE A 182 -0.22 22.12 3.59
C ILE A 182 1.06 22.49 4.33
N GLU A 183 1.60 21.57 5.14
CA GLU A 183 2.79 21.82 5.95
C GLU A 183 4.06 21.59 5.12
N GLN A 184 4.67 22.67 4.66
CA GLN A 184 5.93 22.64 3.89
C GLN A 184 7.14 23.07 4.73
N GLU A 185 6.95 23.91 5.75
CA GLU A 185 8.04 24.36 6.61
C GLU A 185 8.49 23.26 7.58
N GLY A 186 9.81 23.04 7.66
CA GLY A 186 10.40 22.04 8.56
C GLY A 186 10.14 20.58 8.13
N THR A 187 9.82 20.36 6.85
CA THR A 187 9.58 19.01 6.33
C THR A 187 10.72 18.51 5.45
N TYR A 188 10.90 17.21 5.42
CA TYR A 188 11.84 16.50 4.56
C TYR A 188 11.03 15.65 3.57
N SER A 189 10.99 16.04 2.31
CA SER A 189 10.32 15.26 1.27
C SER A 189 10.94 13.86 1.17
N LEU A 190 10.08 12.85 1.00
CA LEU A 190 10.54 11.50 0.68
C LEU A 190 11.13 11.50 -0.75
N PRO A 191 12.36 11.00 -0.94
CA PRO A 191 12.90 10.78 -2.29
C PRO A 191 12.03 9.81 -3.08
N GLU A 192 12.02 9.94 -4.41
CA GLU A 192 11.22 9.11 -5.31
C GLU A 192 11.48 7.60 -5.12
N ALA A 193 12.73 7.22 -4.86
CA ALA A 193 13.11 5.82 -4.59
C ALA A 193 12.49 5.28 -3.29
N GLN A 194 12.14 6.15 -2.35
CA GLN A 194 11.45 5.80 -1.12
C GLN A 194 9.93 5.79 -1.31
N LEU A 195 9.40 6.75 -2.08
CA LEU A 195 8.00 6.78 -2.48
C LEU A 195 7.60 5.53 -3.27
N ASP A 196 8.49 5.04 -4.15
CA ASP A 196 8.25 3.81 -4.94
C ASP A 196 8.06 2.54 -4.09
N ARG A 197 8.43 2.55 -2.79
CA ARG A 197 8.18 1.45 -1.85
C ARG A 197 6.74 1.34 -1.39
N PHE A 198 6.00 2.45 -1.40
CA PHE A 198 4.56 2.41 -1.13
C PHE A 198 3.83 1.89 -2.37
N MET A 199 2.98 0.89 -2.16
CA MET A 199 2.18 0.32 -3.22
C MET A 199 1.18 1.36 -3.75
N PHE A 200 0.43 1.96 -2.84
CA PHE A 200 -0.59 2.95 -3.15
C PHE A 200 -0.26 4.31 -2.55
N PHE A 201 -0.51 5.34 -3.34
CA PHE A 201 -0.63 6.72 -2.90
C PHE A 201 -2.12 7.07 -2.94
N ILE A 202 -2.71 7.20 -1.76
CA ILE A 202 -4.14 7.38 -1.56
C ILE A 202 -4.42 8.84 -1.20
N GLU A 203 -5.22 9.51 -1.98
CA GLU A 203 -5.67 10.86 -1.69
C GLU A 203 -6.95 10.81 -0.87
N VAL A 204 -6.94 11.53 0.25
CA VAL A 204 -8.10 11.68 1.13
C VAL A 204 -8.66 13.07 0.91
N GLU A 205 -9.78 13.12 0.21
CA GLU A 205 -10.47 14.36 -0.14
C GLU A 205 -11.43 14.81 0.96
N TYR A 206 -11.88 16.06 0.85
CA TYR A 206 -12.94 16.57 1.71
C TYR A 206 -14.25 15.82 1.44
N PRO A 207 -15.04 15.53 2.48
CA PRO A 207 -16.37 14.98 2.31
C PRO A 207 -17.25 15.92 1.50
N ASN A 208 -18.21 15.37 0.77
CA ASN A 208 -19.20 16.18 0.10
C ASN A 208 -20.22 16.79 1.09
N LEU A 209 -21.06 17.73 0.64
CA LEU A 209 -21.99 18.48 1.50
C LEU A 209 -22.93 17.58 2.34
N ASP A 210 -23.40 16.48 1.77
CA ASP A 210 -24.33 15.58 2.48
C ASP A 210 -23.60 14.70 3.50
N GLU A 211 -22.36 14.29 3.18
CA GLU A 211 -21.46 13.61 4.10
C GLU A 211 -21.06 14.51 5.26
N GLU A 212 -20.72 15.79 5.02
CA GLU A 212 -20.43 16.76 6.10
C GLU A 212 -21.64 16.95 7.02
N ARG A 213 -22.83 17.02 6.44
CA ARG A 213 -24.07 17.10 7.25
C ARG A 213 -24.29 15.85 8.11
N ARG A 214 -23.98 14.66 7.57
CA ARG A 214 -24.03 13.41 8.30
C ARG A 214 -22.99 13.39 9.42
N ILE A 215 -21.74 13.73 9.11
CA ILE A 215 -20.66 13.85 10.09
C ILE A 215 -21.10 14.74 11.23
N ALA A 216 -21.59 15.96 10.96
CA ALA A 216 -22.01 16.89 11.98
C ALA A 216 -23.14 16.32 12.87
N ARG A 217 -24.08 15.56 12.32
CA ARG A 217 -25.21 15.00 13.08
C ARG A 217 -24.81 13.76 13.90
N GLU A 218 -23.99 12.88 13.32
CA GLU A 218 -23.69 11.58 13.88
C GLU A 218 -22.49 11.61 14.87
N THR A 219 -21.57 12.58 14.71
CA THR A 219 -20.33 12.62 15.54
C THR A 219 -20.37 13.65 16.67
N THR A 220 -21.38 14.54 16.71
CA THR A 220 -21.51 15.53 17.79
C THR A 220 -22.40 15.06 18.97
N GLY A 221 -22.99 13.88 18.84
CA GLY A 221 -23.78 13.23 19.89
C GLY A 221 -22.94 12.45 20.91
N ALA A 222 -23.56 12.05 22.03
CA ALA A 222 -22.91 11.29 23.10
C ALA A 222 -22.77 9.77 22.79
N ALA A 223 -23.25 9.30 21.66
CA ALA A 223 -23.23 7.88 21.32
C ALA A 223 -21.82 7.44 20.89
N THR A 224 -21.24 6.51 21.62
CA THR A 224 -20.02 5.79 21.23
C THR A 224 -20.41 4.65 20.31
N VAL A 225 -19.94 4.66 19.08
CA VAL A 225 -20.15 3.55 18.14
C VAL A 225 -19.12 2.47 18.44
N GLU A 226 -19.60 1.27 18.78
CA GLU A 226 -18.74 0.11 19.02
C GLU A 226 -18.51 -0.63 17.70
N ILE A 227 -17.22 -0.88 17.38
CA ILE A 227 -16.80 -1.64 16.21
C ILE A 227 -16.63 -3.10 16.58
N THR A 228 -17.22 -3.98 15.78
CA THR A 228 -17.15 -5.44 15.98
C THR A 228 -16.10 -6.03 15.02
N PRO A 229 -15.18 -6.88 15.51
CA PRO A 229 -14.24 -7.61 14.63
C PRO A 229 -14.98 -8.49 13.61
N GLN A 230 -14.55 -8.44 12.36
CA GLN A 230 -15.15 -9.19 11.25
C GLN A 230 -14.21 -10.24 10.66
N VAL A 231 -12.91 -10.08 10.85
CA VAL A 231 -11.89 -10.97 10.31
C VAL A 231 -10.68 -11.01 11.26
N SER A 232 -9.99 -12.13 11.31
CA SER A 232 -8.77 -12.33 12.08
C SER A 232 -7.52 -12.20 11.22
N GLY A 233 -6.36 -11.96 11.84
CA GLY A 233 -5.06 -11.93 11.14
C GLY A 233 -4.76 -13.22 10.36
N ALA A 234 -5.10 -14.39 10.93
CA ALA A 234 -4.94 -15.67 10.23
C ALA A 234 -5.81 -15.79 8.96
N GLN A 235 -7.04 -15.26 9.00
CA GLN A 235 -7.89 -15.22 7.81
C GLN A 235 -7.36 -14.25 6.77
N ILE A 236 -6.82 -13.10 7.19
CA ILE A 236 -6.19 -12.14 6.27
C ILE A 236 -5.01 -12.79 5.55
N MET A 237 -4.14 -13.52 6.25
CA MET A 237 -3.03 -14.25 5.64
C MET A 237 -3.52 -15.29 4.62
N LYS A 238 -4.58 -16.04 4.94
CA LYS A 238 -5.21 -16.98 4.00
C LYS A 238 -5.72 -16.26 2.74
N TYR A 239 -6.31 -15.08 2.90
CA TYR A 239 -6.79 -14.28 1.77
C TYR A 239 -5.63 -13.70 0.94
N GLN A 240 -4.51 -13.31 1.56
CA GLN A 240 -3.30 -12.89 0.86
C GLN A 240 -2.74 -14.01 -0.02
N GLU A 241 -2.67 -15.25 0.51
CA GLU A 241 -2.26 -16.43 -0.27
C GLU A 241 -3.22 -16.72 -1.44
N LEU A 242 -4.53 -16.53 -1.24
CA LEU A 242 -5.50 -16.66 -2.32
C LEU A 242 -5.26 -15.63 -3.43
N VAL A 243 -5.07 -14.35 -3.07
CA VAL A 243 -4.79 -13.27 -4.02
C VAL A 243 -3.56 -13.59 -4.89
N GLU A 244 -2.51 -14.17 -4.31
CA GLU A 244 -1.31 -14.57 -5.09
C GLU A 244 -1.63 -15.57 -6.19
N ARG A 245 -2.60 -16.48 -5.98
CA ARG A 245 -2.98 -17.52 -6.93
C ARG A 245 -4.03 -17.11 -7.96
N VAL A 246 -4.62 -15.89 -7.84
CA VAL A 246 -5.62 -15.42 -8.82
C VAL A 246 -5.01 -15.38 -10.21
N PRO A 247 -5.61 -16.06 -11.21
CA PRO A 247 -5.11 -16.05 -12.56
C PRO A 247 -5.27 -14.68 -13.21
N VAL A 248 -4.29 -14.34 -14.04
CA VAL A 248 -4.27 -13.08 -14.80
C VAL A 248 -4.09 -13.44 -16.28
N PRO A 249 -5.00 -13.04 -17.17
CA PRO A 249 -4.85 -13.26 -18.60
C PRO A 249 -3.61 -12.55 -19.17
N ASP A 250 -2.98 -13.13 -20.17
CA ASP A 250 -1.77 -12.58 -20.79
C ASP A 250 -1.98 -11.14 -21.29
N HIS A 251 -3.12 -10.85 -21.91
CA HIS A 251 -3.43 -9.50 -22.39
C HIS A 251 -3.53 -8.45 -21.26
N ILE A 252 -3.83 -8.85 -20.02
CA ILE A 252 -3.81 -7.94 -18.85
C ILE A 252 -2.37 -7.69 -18.39
N TYR A 253 -1.50 -8.71 -18.47
CA TYR A 253 -0.06 -8.49 -18.23
C TYR A 253 0.53 -7.53 -19.26
N ASP A 254 0.23 -7.74 -20.55
CA ASP A 254 0.69 -6.87 -21.63
C ASP A 254 0.17 -5.44 -21.43
N LEU A 255 -1.11 -5.27 -21.12
CA LEU A 255 -1.70 -3.96 -20.84
C LEU A 255 -1.02 -3.24 -19.67
N ALA A 256 -0.73 -3.94 -18.56
CA ALA A 256 -0.03 -3.35 -17.43
C ALA A 256 1.40 -2.91 -17.80
N VAL A 257 2.10 -3.69 -18.63
CA VAL A 257 3.43 -3.36 -19.13
C VAL A 257 3.35 -2.14 -20.04
N ASP A 258 2.41 -2.11 -20.97
CA ASP A 258 2.24 -1.05 -21.96
C ASP A 258 1.89 0.28 -21.28
N ILE A 259 0.94 0.30 -20.34
CA ILE A 259 0.60 1.48 -19.54
C ILE A 259 1.86 2.03 -18.84
N VAL A 260 2.63 1.19 -18.15
CA VAL A 260 3.83 1.64 -17.43
C VAL A 260 4.92 2.12 -18.38
N ARG A 261 5.15 1.44 -19.50
CA ARG A 261 6.13 1.87 -20.51
C ARG A 261 5.74 3.21 -21.15
N ALA A 262 4.45 3.40 -21.43
CA ALA A 262 3.91 4.63 -21.98
C ALA A 262 4.14 5.86 -21.06
N THR A 263 4.32 5.67 -19.74
CA THR A 263 4.69 6.77 -18.83
C THR A 263 6.09 7.31 -19.06
N ARG A 264 6.99 6.55 -19.71
CA ARG A 264 8.42 6.86 -19.81
C ARG A 264 8.70 7.70 -21.06
N PRO A 265 9.08 8.99 -20.94
CA PRO A 265 9.23 9.89 -22.10
C PRO A 265 10.30 9.44 -23.09
N ALA A 266 11.29 8.66 -22.66
CA ALA A 266 12.34 8.11 -23.52
C ALA A 266 11.95 6.80 -24.22
N SER A 267 10.79 6.23 -23.94
CA SER A 267 10.30 5.02 -24.61
C SER A 267 9.73 5.35 -25.99
N ASP A 268 9.96 4.48 -26.96
CA ASP A 268 9.36 4.61 -28.30
C ASP A 268 7.83 4.53 -28.21
N ASP A 269 7.30 3.74 -27.28
CA ASP A 269 5.88 3.51 -27.04
C ASP A 269 5.19 4.68 -26.32
N ALA A 270 5.95 5.69 -25.84
CA ALA A 270 5.37 6.81 -25.10
C ALA A 270 4.55 7.72 -26.00
N PRO A 271 3.30 8.05 -25.61
CA PRO A 271 2.49 9.04 -26.34
C PRO A 271 3.16 10.43 -26.34
N ASP A 272 2.80 11.26 -27.33
CA ASP A 272 3.36 12.61 -27.45
C ASP A 272 3.15 13.47 -26.22
N PHE A 273 2.00 13.35 -25.55
CA PHE A 273 1.75 14.10 -24.31
C PHE A 273 2.66 13.65 -23.16
N CYS A 274 3.02 12.36 -23.07
CA CYS A 274 4.00 11.89 -22.10
C CYS A 274 5.40 12.41 -22.42
N LYS A 275 5.83 12.33 -23.68
CA LYS A 275 7.12 12.89 -24.13
C LYS A 275 7.25 14.39 -23.84
N LYS A 276 6.13 15.13 -23.92
CA LYS A 276 6.07 16.57 -23.71
C LYS A 276 5.97 16.98 -22.24
N LEU A 277 5.24 16.23 -21.42
CA LEU A 277 4.79 16.67 -20.08
C LEU A 277 5.42 15.90 -18.92
N VAL A 278 6.05 14.74 -19.17
CA VAL A 278 6.66 13.91 -18.15
C VAL A 278 8.18 14.08 -18.14
N SER A 279 8.77 14.26 -16.95
CA SER A 279 10.22 14.21 -16.73
C SER A 279 10.69 12.79 -16.47
N TRP A 280 9.94 12.04 -15.68
CA TRP A 280 10.28 10.69 -15.24
C TRP A 280 9.05 9.83 -15.11
N GLY A 281 9.06 8.65 -15.73
CA GLY A 281 7.95 7.69 -15.70
C GLY A 281 8.18 6.56 -14.71
N ALA A 282 7.15 5.72 -14.53
CA ALA A 282 7.11 4.64 -13.56
C ALA A 282 8.10 3.50 -13.87
N GLY A 283 8.65 2.90 -12.81
CA GLY A 283 9.56 1.76 -12.87
C GLY A 283 8.83 0.40 -12.95
N PRO A 284 9.58 -0.72 -13.06
CA PRO A 284 8.99 -2.07 -13.13
C PRO A 284 8.15 -2.46 -11.90
N ARG A 285 8.44 -1.89 -10.72
CA ARG A 285 7.67 -2.14 -9.50
C ARG A 285 6.20 -1.70 -9.66
N ALA A 286 5.94 -0.68 -10.46
CA ALA A 286 4.58 -0.25 -10.77
C ALA A 286 3.78 -1.36 -11.47
N ILE A 287 4.39 -2.11 -12.41
CA ILE A 287 3.75 -3.26 -13.08
C ILE A 287 3.34 -4.31 -12.05
N GLN A 288 4.26 -4.65 -11.13
CA GLN A 288 3.98 -5.62 -10.07
C GLN A 288 2.83 -5.19 -9.18
N TYR A 289 2.78 -3.90 -8.81
CA TYR A 289 1.72 -3.36 -7.96
C TYR A 289 0.38 -3.23 -8.69
N LEU A 290 0.37 -2.89 -9.98
CA LEU A 290 -0.84 -2.92 -10.80
C LEU A 290 -1.46 -4.32 -10.82
N ILE A 291 -0.64 -5.35 -11.12
CA ILE A 291 -1.12 -6.74 -11.18
C ILE A 291 -1.57 -7.22 -9.80
N ARG A 292 -0.79 -6.99 -8.74
CA ARG A 292 -1.18 -7.40 -7.37
C ARG A 292 -2.46 -6.70 -6.89
N GLY A 293 -2.57 -5.40 -7.15
CA GLY A 293 -3.75 -4.62 -6.81
C GLY A 293 -4.98 -5.08 -7.57
N ALA A 294 -4.84 -5.33 -8.87
CA ALA A 294 -5.93 -5.84 -9.71
C ALA A 294 -6.41 -7.22 -9.26
N LYS A 295 -5.49 -8.14 -8.87
CA LYS A 295 -5.85 -9.44 -8.28
C LYS A 295 -6.66 -9.29 -7.00
N ALA A 296 -6.18 -8.45 -6.07
CA ALA A 296 -6.88 -8.22 -4.81
C ALA A 296 -8.27 -7.61 -5.03
N ARG A 297 -8.37 -6.63 -5.94
CA ARG A 297 -9.66 -6.02 -6.30
C ARG A 297 -10.62 -7.02 -6.91
N ALA A 298 -10.16 -7.83 -7.86
CA ALA A 298 -10.97 -8.86 -8.50
C ALA A 298 -11.65 -9.76 -7.47
N VAL A 299 -10.90 -10.30 -6.49
CA VAL A 299 -11.48 -11.17 -5.45
C VAL A 299 -12.39 -10.44 -4.48
N LEU A 300 -12.10 -9.18 -4.12
CA LEU A 300 -12.99 -8.36 -3.30
C LEU A 300 -14.35 -8.17 -3.96
N HIS A 301 -14.37 -8.07 -5.30
CA HIS A 301 -15.59 -7.96 -6.09
C HIS A 301 -16.16 -9.34 -6.52
N GLY A 302 -15.61 -10.45 -6.02
CA GLY A 302 -16.09 -11.81 -6.27
C GLY A 302 -15.75 -12.33 -7.67
N SER A 303 -14.73 -11.76 -8.33
CA SER A 303 -14.23 -12.26 -9.61
C SER A 303 -13.11 -13.27 -9.38
N TYR A 304 -13.13 -14.36 -10.16
CA TYR A 304 -12.11 -15.41 -10.15
C TYR A 304 -10.97 -15.14 -11.13
N LEU A 305 -11.05 -14.04 -11.88
CA LEU A 305 -10.12 -13.67 -12.95
C LEU A 305 -9.98 -12.17 -12.95
N VAL A 306 -8.75 -11.67 -13.17
CA VAL A 306 -8.48 -10.25 -13.30
C VAL A 306 -9.02 -9.73 -14.63
N ARG A 307 -9.73 -8.61 -14.59
CA ARG A 307 -10.26 -7.88 -15.75
C ARG A 307 -9.58 -6.54 -15.90
N GLN A 308 -9.73 -5.93 -17.07
CA GLN A 308 -9.21 -4.58 -17.31
C GLN A 308 -9.75 -3.56 -16.31
N GLU A 309 -11.03 -3.63 -15.94
CA GLU A 309 -11.65 -2.76 -14.94
C GLU A 309 -10.97 -2.82 -13.56
N ASP A 310 -10.39 -3.98 -13.21
CA ASP A 310 -9.64 -4.14 -11.96
C ASP A 310 -8.27 -3.45 -12.02
N LEU A 311 -7.63 -3.50 -13.21
CA LEU A 311 -6.37 -2.81 -13.47
C LEU A 311 -6.57 -1.29 -13.48
N ASP A 312 -7.61 -0.81 -14.18
CA ASP A 312 -7.95 0.61 -14.30
C ASP A 312 -8.22 1.24 -12.93
N ALA A 313 -8.95 0.53 -12.07
CA ALA A 313 -9.30 1.02 -10.74
C ALA A 313 -8.10 1.22 -9.80
N VAL A 314 -7.02 0.45 -9.99
CA VAL A 314 -5.80 0.59 -9.18
C VAL A 314 -4.72 1.44 -9.85
N ALA A 315 -4.94 1.87 -11.09
CA ALA A 315 -3.94 2.62 -11.85
C ALA A 315 -3.57 3.95 -11.18
N HIS A 316 -4.56 4.74 -10.77
CA HIS A 316 -4.31 6.02 -10.08
C HIS A 316 -3.48 5.86 -8.80
N PRO A 317 -3.91 5.08 -7.80
CA PRO A 317 -3.15 4.94 -6.56
C PRO A 317 -1.76 4.32 -6.76
N VAL A 318 -1.53 3.53 -7.82
CA VAL A 318 -0.21 2.97 -8.14
C VAL A 318 0.68 3.98 -8.87
N LEU A 319 0.16 4.75 -9.81
CA LEU A 319 0.98 5.51 -10.77
C LEU A 319 1.21 6.96 -10.37
N ARG A 320 0.26 7.63 -9.69
CA ARG A 320 0.31 9.09 -9.47
C ARG A 320 1.57 9.60 -8.77
N HIS A 321 2.17 8.83 -7.86
CA HIS A 321 3.39 9.17 -7.14
C HIS A 321 4.67 8.67 -7.83
N ARG A 322 4.55 8.00 -8.97
CA ARG A 322 5.65 7.44 -9.77
C ARG A 322 5.89 8.19 -11.07
N ILE A 323 4.95 9.09 -11.42
CA ILE A 323 5.05 9.93 -12.61
C ILE A 323 5.42 11.35 -12.16
N ILE A 324 6.61 11.79 -12.57
CA ILE A 324 7.09 13.14 -12.28
C ILE A 324 6.87 14.01 -13.51
N THR A 325 6.00 14.99 -13.38
CA THR A 325 5.72 15.96 -14.44
C THR A 325 6.85 16.98 -14.55
N ASN A 326 7.03 17.58 -15.72
CA ASN A 326 8.02 18.62 -15.96
C ASN A 326 7.44 20.03 -15.73
N PHE A 327 8.30 21.05 -15.85
CA PHE A 327 7.90 22.44 -15.66
C PHE A 327 6.78 22.89 -16.63
N GLN A 328 6.77 22.36 -17.86
CA GLN A 328 5.73 22.66 -18.82
C GLN A 328 4.36 22.15 -18.38
N ALA A 329 4.28 20.92 -17.86
CA ALA A 329 3.06 20.37 -17.30
C ALA A 329 2.54 21.22 -16.12
N GLN A 330 3.45 21.65 -15.23
CA GLN A 330 3.09 22.53 -14.11
C GLN A 330 2.53 23.87 -14.60
N ALA A 331 3.14 24.44 -15.63
CA ALA A 331 2.64 25.71 -16.24
C ALA A 331 1.28 25.54 -16.94
N GLU A 332 0.99 24.34 -17.48
CA GLU A 332 -0.30 24.00 -18.11
C GLU A 332 -1.35 23.53 -17.07
N GLY A 333 -1.00 23.45 -15.76
CA GLY A 333 -1.89 22.92 -14.72
C GLY A 333 -2.17 21.43 -14.84
N THR A 334 -1.27 20.68 -15.48
CA THR A 334 -1.38 19.24 -15.68
C THR A 334 -0.53 18.50 -14.63
N ASP A 335 -1.17 17.75 -13.77
CA ASP A 335 -0.53 16.90 -12.78
C ASP A 335 -0.40 15.44 -13.25
N SER A 336 0.14 14.58 -12.39
CA SER A 336 0.29 13.15 -12.69
C SER A 336 -1.05 12.42 -12.82
N THR A 337 -2.10 12.88 -12.14
CA THR A 337 -3.45 12.30 -12.21
C THR A 337 -4.02 12.46 -13.61
N VAL A 338 -3.93 13.67 -14.17
CA VAL A 338 -4.37 13.95 -15.56
C VAL A 338 -3.57 13.14 -16.59
N ILE A 339 -2.28 12.88 -16.33
CA ILE A 339 -1.48 12.02 -17.20
C ILE A 339 -1.99 10.57 -17.15
N VAL A 340 -2.32 10.06 -15.98
CA VAL A 340 -2.88 8.70 -15.81
C VAL A 340 -4.23 8.59 -16.51
N ASP A 341 -5.14 9.57 -16.36
CA ASP A 341 -6.44 9.59 -17.05
C ASP A 341 -6.26 9.46 -18.57
N LYS A 342 -5.41 10.30 -19.15
CA LYS A 342 -5.15 10.26 -20.61
C LYS A 342 -4.57 8.94 -21.07
N LEU A 343 -3.72 8.29 -20.25
CA LEU A 343 -3.18 6.96 -20.57
C LEU A 343 -4.29 5.91 -20.55
N LEU A 344 -5.11 5.89 -19.51
CA LEU A 344 -6.21 4.92 -19.40
C LEU A 344 -7.22 5.07 -20.54
N ASP A 345 -7.58 6.30 -20.91
CA ASP A 345 -8.49 6.55 -22.02
C ASP A 345 -7.90 6.03 -23.35
N GLN A 346 -6.62 6.30 -23.60
CA GLN A 346 -5.95 5.81 -24.83
C GLN A 346 -5.96 4.28 -24.93
N PHE A 347 -5.72 3.56 -23.82
CA PHE A 347 -5.69 2.10 -23.82
C PHE A 347 -7.08 1.46 -23.81
N ARG A 348 -8.11 2.15 -23.32
CA ARG A 348 -9.52 1.71 -23.44
C ARG A 348 -10.00 1.79 -24.87
N ASP A 349 -9.72 2.90 -25.56
CA ASP A 349 -10.10 3.11 -26.97
C ASP A 349 -9.41 2.09 -27.90
N ALA A 350 -8.18 1.67 -27.58
CA ALA A 350 -7.46 0.66 -28.36
C ALA A 350 -8.00 -0.77 -28.17
N SER A 351 -8.77 -1.01 -27.10
CA SER A 351 -9.34 -2.33 -26.76
C SER A 351 -10.80 -2.49 -27.20
N ALA A 352 -11.46 -1.42 -27.65
CA ALA A 352 -12.85 -1.39 -28.14
C ALA A 352 -12.89 -1.62 -29.65
#